data_f88a17b4c41dc7c2c7666e42e6c7e856
#
_entry.id   f88a17b4c41dc7c2c7666e42e6c7e856
#
_cell.length_a   1.000
_cell.length_b   1.000
_cell.length_c   1.000
_cell.angle_alpha   90.00
_cell.angle_beta   90.00
_cell.angle_gamma   90.00
#
_symmetry.space_group_name_H-M   'P 1'
#
loop_
_entity.id
_entity.type
_entity.pdbx_description
1 polymer ?
#
loop_
_entity_poly.entity_id
_entity_poly.type
_entity_poly.pdbx_seq_one_letter_code
_entity_poly.pdbx_strand_id
1 'polypeptide(L)'
;SYLCPRLRFALGILTHNPKRTRMKYQMEKIMSGSSLAKKSAPHGERAVTKPVKLPGFLETYRASPFERVAAIRKGVPAAAVAETSKAMGMPQERLYQILRLPRTTVTRKIAENGVLSREGSERVIGLRKIIGQVEQMVGESGDSEGFNAAEWVSRWLESPSSALGGQKPGELMDTTEGQELVSRLIARMQSGAYA
;
A
#
# COMPACT_ATOMS: atom_id res chain seq x y z
N SER A 1 18.30 58.42 -33.09
CA SER A 1 17.36 58.13 -34.17
C SER A 1 17.01 56.66 -34.19
N TYR A 2 15.78 56.44 -33.98
CA TYR A 2 15.13 55.15 -33.89
C TYR A 2 15.10 54.41 -35.22
N LEU A 3 15.45 53.14 -35.32
CA LEU A 3 15.02 52.26 -36.40
C LEU A 3 14.57 50.90 -35.86
N CYS A 4 13.38 50.61 -36.26
CA CYS A 4 12.47 49.51 -35.92
C CYS A 4 13.04 48.09 -36.21
N PRO A 5 12.82 47.08 -35.36
CA PRO A 5 13.21 45.71 -35.63
C PRO A 5 12.07 44.92 -36.28
N ARG A 6 11.91 45.06 -37.57
CA ARG A 6 11.09 44.16 -38.42
C ARG A 6 11.89 43.81 -39.65
N LEU A 7 12.60 42.65 -39.59
CA LEU A 7 12.94 41.82 -40.78
C LEU A 7 14.05 40.83 -40.40
N ARG A 8 13.69 39.73 -39.77
CA ARG A 8 14.51 38.51 -39.75
C ARG A 8 13.62 37.26 -39.64
N PHE A 9 12.70 37.16 -40.58
CA PHE A 9 12.07 35.89 -40.90
C PHE A 9 12.53 35.56 -42.33
N ALA A 10 13.59 34.75 -42.44
CA ALA A 10 13.95 33.89 -43.58
C ALA A 10 15.41 33.52 -43.47
N LEU A 11 15.67 32.44 -42.76
CA LEU A 11 16.74 31.49 -43.05
C LEU A 11 16.70 30.44 -41.95
N GLY A 12 16.10 29.30 -42.33
CA GLY A 12 16.00 28.14 -41.46
C GLY A 12 17.40 27.59 -41.12
N ILE A 13 17.79 27.79 -39.87
CA ILE A 13 18.84 27.01 -39.28
C ILE A 13 18.16 26.03 -38.32
N LEU A 14 17.95 24.81 -38.83
CA LEU A 14 17.63 23.66 -38.01
C LEU A 14 18.73 23.48 -36.96
N THR A 15 18.49 23.92 -35.75
CA THR A 15 19.30 23.48 -34.63
C THR A 15 18.96 22.02 -34.36
N HIS A 16 19.77 21.12 -34.88
CA HIS A 16 19.73 19.70 -34.65
C HIS A 16 20.03 19.44 -33.18
N ASN A 17 18.98 19.18 -32.37
CA ASN A 17 19.15 18.82 -30.97
C ASN A 17 19.27 17.30 -30.86
N PRO A 18 20.47 16.75 -30.61
CA PRO A 18 20.73 15.31 -30.62
C PRO A 18 19.94 14.55 -29.55
N LYS A 19 19.46 15.22 -28.50
CA LYS A 19 18.63 14.62 -27.44
C LYS A 19 17.19 14.33 -27.92
N ARG A 20 16.67 15.14 -28.84
CA ARG A 20 15.31 14.95 -29.41
C ARG A 20 15.26 13.80 -30.39
N THR A 21 16.32 13.61 -31.15
CA THR A 21 16.46 12.51 -32.14
C THR A 21 16.60 11.16 -31.44
N ARG A 22 17.35 11.09 -30.32
CA ARG A 22 17.55 9.87 -29.54
C ARG A 22 16.25 9.40 -28.84
N MET A 23 15.43 10.33 -28.38
CA MET A 23 14.15 10.03 -27.75
C MET A 23 13.10 9.52 -28.75
N LYS A 24 13.07 10.07 -29.97
CA LYS A 24 12.21 9.59 -31.05
C LYS A 24 12.57 8.17 -31.51
N TYR A 25 13.85 7.88 -31.66
CA TYR A 25 14.36 6.56 -32.03
C TYR A 25 14.05 5.48 -30.98
N GLN A 26 14.09 5.83 -29.69
CA GLN A 26 13.72 4.90 -28.61
C GLN A 26 12.20 4.63 -28.59
N MET A 27 11.37 5.61 -28.88
CA MET A 27 9.91 5.42 -28.94
C MET A 27 9.48 4.59 -30.15
N GLU A 28 10.11 4.76 -31.32
CA GLU A 28 9.83 3.94 -32.51
C GLU A 28 10.26 2.48 -32.33
N LYS A 29 11.36 2.23 -31.62
CA LYS A 29 11.83 0.87 -31.32
C LYS A 29 10.91 0.12 -30.36
N ILE A 30 10.18 0.82 -29.48
CA ILE A 30 9.19 0.23 -28.57
C ILE A 30 7.89 -0.10 -29.33
N MET A 31 7.54 0.69 -30.35
CA MET A 31 6.31 0.49 -31.11
C MET A 31 6.42 -0.52 -32.25
N SER A 32 7.63 -0.78 -32.77
CA SER A 32 7.85 -1.75 -33.86
C SER A 32 8.13 -3.18 -33.42
N GLY A 33 8.19 -3.44 -32.09
CA GLY A 33 8.48 -4.75 -31.51
C GLY A 33 7.25 -5.62 -31.17
N SER A 34 6.06 -5.30 -31.67
CA SER A 34 4.85 -6.06 -31.32
C SER A 34 4.26 -6.74 -32.54
N SER A 35 4.86 -7.81 -32.97
CA SER A 35 4.15 -8.85 -33.71
C SER A 35 4.71 -10.21 -33.32
N LEU A 36 3.80 -11.03 -32.83
CA LEU A 36 3.77 -12.49 -32.98
C LEU A 36 3.54 -13.30 -31.70
N ALA A 37 2.54 -14.12 -31.92
CA ALA A 37 2.29 -15.40 -31.27
C ALA A 37 1.50 -15.37 -29.95
N LYS A 38 0.18 -15.37 -30.12
CA LYS A 38 -0.71 -16.15 -29.25
C LYS A 38 -0.20 -17.61 -29.20
N LYS A 39 0.62 -17.90 -28.20
CA LYS A 39 0.84 -19.28 -27.77
C LYS A 39 0.01 -19.47 -26.50
N SER A 40 -1.09 -20.22 -26.65
CA SER A 40 -1.85 -20.77 -25.54
C SER A 40 -0.90 -21.50 -24.60
N ALA A 41 -0.67 -20.93 -23.41
CA ALA A 41 0.06 -21.60 -22.37
C ALA A 41 -0.82 -22.72 -21.80
N PRO A 42 -0.27 -23.93 -21.58
CA PRO A 42 -1.01 -25.03 -20.96
C PRO A 42 -1.37 -24.66 -19.51
N HIS A 43 -2.61 -24.98 -19.13
CA HIS A 43 -3.00 -25.12 -17.73
C HIS A 43 -2.10 -26.19 -17.11
N GLY A 44 -1.20 -25.77 -16.25
CA GLY A 44 -0.37 -26.75 -15.57
C GLY A 44 0.60 -26.12 -14.60
N GLU A 45 0.55 -26.63 -13.41
CA GLU A 45 1.47 -26.44 -12.29
C GLU A 45 1.26 -25.18 -11.45
N ARG A 46 0.33 -25.31 -10.51
CA ARG A 46 0.37 -24.57 -9.27
C ARG A 46 1.70 -24.85 -8.58
N ALA A 47 2.68 -23.97 -8.80
CA ALA A 47 3.84 -23.94 -7.95
C ALA A 47 3.35 -23.72 -6.51
N VAL A 48 3.44 -24.74 -5.69
CA VAL A 48 3.25 -24.65 -4.24
C VAL A 48 4.42 -23.83 -3.70
N THR A 49 4.31 -22.55 -3.85
CA THR A 49 5.24 -21.61 -3.21
C THR A 49 4.99 -21.70 -1.72
N LYS A 50 6.02 -22.07 -0.96
CA LYS A 50 5.99 -22.04 0.51
C LYS A 50 5.38 -20.69 0.94
N PRO A 51 4.47 -20.67 1.95
CA PRO A 51 3.86 -19.45 2.40
C PRO A 51 4.96 -18.45 2.80
N VAL A 52 5.02 -17.34 2.09
CA VAL A 52 5.95 -16.25 2.42
C VAL A 52 5.45 -15.65 3.73
N LYS A 53 6.19 -15.89 4.82
CA LYS A 53 5.87 -15.27 6.11
C LYS A 53 5.96 -13.77 5.94
N LEU A 54 4.88 -13.06 6.30
CA LEU A 54 4.90 -11.60 6.31
C LEU A 54 5.86 -11.10 7.40
N PRO A 55 6.54 -9.98 7.16
CA PRO A 55 7.34 -9.29 8.18
C PRO A 55 6.46 -8.89 9.36
N GLY A 56 7.05 -8.66 10.53
CA GLY A 56 6.38 -8.14 11.71
C GLY A 56 5.67 -6.80 11.44
N PHE A 57 4.88 -6.30 12.39
CA PHE A 57 4.19 -5.02 12.21
C PHE A 57 5.18 -3.87 12.10
N LEU A 58 6.16 -3.79 13.01
CA LEU A 58 7.20 -2.78 13.01
C LEU A 58 8.04 -2.83 11.72
N GLU A 59 8.41 -4.03 11.25
CA GLU A 59 9.12 -4.21 9.99
C GLU A 59 8.28 -3.76 8.79
N THR A 60 6.97 -4.04 8.80
CA THR A 60 6.04 -3.59 7.76
C THR A 60 5.96 -2.05 7.72
N TYR A 61 5.98 -1.40 8.87
CA TYR A 61 6.00 0.06 8.96
C TYR A 61 7.33 0.65 8.46
N ARG A 62 8.46 0.07 8.89
CA ARG A 62 9.83 0.51 8.50
C ARG A 62 10.19 0.17 7.05
N ALA A 63 9.50 -0.78 6.43
CA ALA A 63 9.73 -1.12 5.03
C ALA A 63 9.53 0.11 4.13
N SER A 64 10.34 0.22 3.09
CA SER A 64 10.20 1.29 2.12
C SER A 64 8.87 1.22 1.36
N PRO A 65 8.36 2.32 0.80
CA PRO A 65 7.17 2.29 -0.05
C PRO A 65 7.30 1.28 -1.22
N PHE A 66 8.49 1.14 -1.80
CA PHE A 66 8.74 0.20 -2.90
C PHE A 66 8.60 -1.26 -2.45
N GLU A 67 9.11 -1.61 -1.28
CA GLU A 67 8.98 -2.96 -0.71
C GLU A 67 7.53 -3.30 -0.42
N ARG A 68 6.76 -2.37 0.16
CA ARG A 68 5.33 -2.57 0.39
C ARG A 68 4.55 -2.74 -0.92
N VAL A 69 4.84 -1.93 -1.94
CA VAL A 69 4.23 -2.09 -3.27
C VAL A 69 4.58 -3.44 -3.88
N ALA A 70 5.83 -3.90 -3.75
CA ALA A 70 6.24 -5.22 -4.22
C ALA A 70 5.48 -6.34 -3.50
N ALA A 71 5.32 -6.26 -2.17
CA ALA A 71 4.56 -7.21 -1.37
C ALA A 71 3.07 -7.25 -1.78
N ILE A 72 2.44 -6.10 -1.99
CA ILE A 72 1.06 -5.98 -2.45
C ILE A 72 0.89 -6.62 -3.84
N ARG A 73 1.80 -6.35 -4.76
CA ARG A 73 1.77 -6.92 -6.12
C ARG A 73 1.98 -8.43 -6.15
N LYS A 74 2.83 -8.93 -5.28
CA LYS A 74 3.06 -10.37 -5.09
C LYS A 74 1.85 -11.07 -4.48
N GLY A 75 1.05 -10.35 -3.71
CA GLY A 75 -0.08 -10.86 -2.94
C GLY A 75 0.32 -11.28 -1.53
N VAL A 76 -0.43 -10.78 -0.56
CA VAL A 76 -0.27 -11.12 0.86
C VAL A 76 -0.89 -12.50 1.13
N PRO A 77 -0.22 -13.42 1.84
CA PRO A 77 -0.82 -14.68 2.26
C PRO A 77 -2.13 -14.45 3.00
N ALA A 78 -3.18 -15.19 2.64
CA ALA A 78 -4.49 -15.02 3.29
C ALA A 78 -4.45 -15.34 4.79
N ALA A 79 -3.54 -16.22 5.23
CA ALA A 79 -3.28 -16.54 6.63
C ALA A 79 -2.89 -15.31 7.47
N ALA A 80 -2.30 -14.27 6.86
CA ALA A 80 -1.94 -13.04 7.53
C ALA A 80 -3.15 -12.30 8.14
N VAL A 81 -4.35 -12.51 7.61
CA VAL A 81 -5.58 -11.95 8.20
C VAL A 81 -5.86 -12.60 9.55
N ALA A 82 -5.73 -13.92 9.64
CA ALA A 82 -5.91 -14.67 10.89
C ALA A 82 -4.83 -14.31 11.92
N GLU A 83 -3.58 -14.20 11.48
CA GLU A 83 -2.46 -13.78 12.34
C GLU A 83 -2.68 -12.36 12.90
N THR A 84 -3.09 -11.42 12.05
CA THR A 84 -3.35 -10.03 12.45
C THR A 84 -4.54 -9.96 13.40
N SER A 85 -5.64 -10.66 13.11
CA SER A 85 -6.81 -10.76 13.97
C SER A 85 -6.45 -11.29 15.37
N LYS A 86 -5.66 -12.36 15.43
CA LYS A 86 -5.18 -12.94 16.70
C LYS A 86 -4.32 -11.95 17.48
N ALA A 87 -3.38 -11.27 16.82
CA ALA A 87 -2.53 -10.28 17.48
C ALA A 87 -3.33 -9.08 18.02
N MET A 88 -4.41 -8.69 17.34
CA MET A 88 -5.31 -7.63 17.75
C MET A 88 -6.31 -8.03 18.84
N GLY A 89 -6.38 -9.33 19.20
CA GLY A 89 -7.42 -9.83 20.10
C GLY A 89 -8.85 -9.63 19.56
N MET A 90 -8.99 -9.50 18.23
CA MET A 90 -10.25 -9.20 17.55
C MET A 90 -10.77 -10.42 16.80
N PRO A 91 -12.11 -10.70 16.81
CA PRO A 91 -12.68 -11.74 15.96
C PRO A 91 -12.40 -11.50 14.47
N GLN A 92 -12.07 -12.57 13.73
CA GLN A 92 -11.79 -12.47 12.28
C GLN A 92 -12.95 -11.83 11.49
N GLU A 93 -14.17 -12.14 11.87
CA GLU A 93 -15.39 -11.56 11.27
C GLU A 93 -15.38 -10.04 11.34
N ARG A 94 -14.95 -9.53 12.48
CA ARG A 94 -14.87 -8.07 12.67
C ARG A 94 -13.79 -7.46 11.81
N LEU A 95 -12.65 -8.12 11.69
CA LEU A 95 -11.56 -7.68 10.82
C LEU A 95 -11.98 -7.71 9.34
N TYR A 96 -12.75 -8.73 8.91
CA TYR A 96 -13.32 -8.76 7.56
C TYR A 96 -14.24 -7.56 7.28
N GLN A 97 -15.05 -7.17 8.27
CA GLN A 97 -15.94 -6.00 8.14
C GLN A 97 -15.14 -4.70 8.03
N ILE A 98 -14.17 -4.50 8.92
CA ILE A 98 -13.32 -3.29 8.95
C ILE A 98 -12.56 -3.13 7.64
N LEU A 99 -11.97 -4.20 7.11
CA LEU A 99 -11.19 -4.17 5.89
C LEU A 99 -12.03 -4.45 4.63
N ARG A 100 -13.37 -4.61 4.75
CA ARG A 100 -14.26 -4.98 3.64
C ARG A 100 -13.73 -6.17 2.83
N LEU A 101 -13.24 -7.20 3.53
CA LEU A 101 -12.74 -8.41 2.90
C LEU A 101 -13.89 -9.43 2.72
N PRO A 102 -14.04 -10.07 1.55
CA PRO A 102 -15.06 -11.08 1.33
C PRO A 102 -14.71 -12.36 2.10
N ARG A 103 -15.47 -12.63 3.19
CA ARG A 103 -15.23 -13.74 4.13
C ARG A 103 -15.01 -15.08 3.42
N THR A 104 -15.94 -15.47 2.55
CA THR A 104 -15.90 -16.77 1.86
C THR A 104 -14.62 -16.93 1.03
N THR A 105 -14.23 -15.88 0.32
CA THR A 105 -13.02 -15.87 -0.51
C THR A 105 -11.77 -15.97 0.36
N VAL A 106 -11.70 -15.23 1.48
CA VAL A 106 -10.53 -15.25 2.37
C VAL A 106 -10.41 -16.61 3.05
N THR A 107 -11.51 -17.15 3.60
CA THR A 107 -11.51 -18.47 4.27
C THR A 107 -11.06 -19.58 3.31
N ARG A 108 -11.58 -19.58 2.06
CA ARG A 108 -11.12 -20.53 1.04
C ARG A 108 -9.63 -20.39 0.74
N LYS A 109 -9.15 -19.16 0.59
CA LYS A 109 -7.72 -18.91 0.33
C LYS A 109 -6.82 -19.30 1.49
N ILE A 110 -7.28 -19.17 2.74
CA ILE A 110 -6.55 -19.67 3.91
C ILE A 110 -6.40 -21.20 3.81
N ALA A 111 -7.49 -21.91 3.51
CA ALA A 111 -7.46 -23.37 3.36
C ALA A 111 -6.55 -23.84 2.21
N GLU A 112 -6.47 -23.05 1.13
CA GLU A 112 -5.64 -23.33 -0.05
C GLU A 112 -4.19 -22.82 0.08
N ASN A 113 -3.78 -22.25 1.22
CA ASN A 113 -2.50 -21.53 1.39
C ASN A 113 -2.30 -20.44 0.30
N GLY A 114 -3.36 -19.83 -0.15
CA GLY A 114 -3.37 -18.84 -1.21
C GLY A 114 -3.09 -17.42 -0.73
N VAL A 115 -3.03 -16.50 -1.70
CA VAL A 115 -2.82 -15.08 -1.44
C VAL A 115 -4.10 -14.27 -1.65
N LEU A 116 -4.21 -13.14 -0.98
CA LEU A 116 -5.30 -12.18 -1.14
C LEU A 116 -5.30 -11.55 -2.55
N SER A 117 -6.39 -10.93 -2.93
CA SER A 117 -6.41 -10.03 -4.09
C SER A 117 -5.48 -8.84 -3.82
N ARG A 118 -5.19 -8.07 -4.87
CA ARG A 118 -4.36 -6.87 -4.74
C ARG A 118 -4.96 -5.88 -3.73
N GLU A 119 -6.25 -5.59 -3.86
CA GLU A 119 -6.96 -4.69 -2.94
C GLU A 119 -6.98 -5.24 -1.50
N GLY A 120 -7.22 -6.54 -1.33
CA GLY A 120 -7.17 -7.18 -0.02
C GLY A 120 -5.77 -7.13 0.59
N SER A 121 -4.74 -7.35 -0.22
CA SER A 121 -3.33 -7.23 0.20
C SER A 121 -2.99 -5.82 0.64
N GLU A 122 -3.45 -4.81 -0.11
CA GLU A 122 -3.23 -3.39 0.20
C GLU A 122 -3.86 -3.01 1.54
N ARG A 123 -5.11 -3.41 1.78
CA ARG A 123 -5.82 -3.13 3.03
C ARG A 123 -5.15 -3.80 4.23
N VAL A 124 -4.70 -5.04 4.09
CA VAL A 124 -3.99 -5.76 5.17
C VAL A 124 -2.63 -5.14 5.45
N ILE A 125 -1.85 -4.80 4.41
CA ILE A 125 -0.55 -4.13 4.59
C ILE A 125 -0.73 -2.77 5.25
N GLY A 126 -1.75 -2.01 4.86
CA GLY A 126 -2.04 -0.70 5.46
C GLY A 126 -2.39 -0.80 6.94
N LEU A 127 -3.23 -1.77 7.35
CA LEU A 127 -3.51 -2.00 8.77
C LEU A 127 -2.25 -2.41 9.53
N ARG A 128 -1.45 -3.35 8.99
CA ARG A 128 -0.20 -3.78 9.62
C ARG A 128 0.80 -2.63 9.76
N LYS A 129 0.86 -1.73 8.76
CA LYS A 129 1.65 -0.49 8.83
C LYS A 129 1.20 0.40 10.00
N ILE A 130 -0.12 0.56 10.21
CA ILE A 130 -0.67 1.36 11.31
C ILE A 130 -0.31 0.76 12.66
N ILE A 131 -0.41 -0.56 12.82
CA ILE A 131 0.00 -1.24 14.06
C ILE A 131 1.51 -1.02 14.31
N GLY A 132 2.35 -1.21 13.28
CA GLY A 132 3.79 -0.97 13.39
C GLY A 132 4.17 0.49 13.66
N GLN A 133 3.37 1.45 13.17
CA GLN A 133 3.51 2.86 13.53
C GLN A 133 3.34 3.08 15.04
N VAL A 134 2.32 2.47 15.64
CA VAL A 134 2.09 2.56 17.09
C VAL A 134 3.20 1.85 17.87
N GLU A 135 3.68 0.67 17.42
CA GLU A 135 4.85 0.01 18.01
C GLU A 135 6.09 0.90 17.99
N GLN A 136 6.36 1.58 16.88
CA GLN A 136 7.47 2.53 16.76
C GLN A 136 7.32 3.68 17.75
N MET A 137 6.15 4.29 17.81
CA MET A 137 5.87 5.45 18.67
C MET A 137 6.07 5.13 20.15
N VAL A 138 5.55 3.98 20.61
CA VAL A 138 5.69 3.54 22.00
C VAL A 138 7.13 3.15 22.31
N GLY A 139 7.81 2.47 21.40
CA GLY A 139 9.25 2.15 21.54
C GLY A 139 10.13 3.39 21.68
N GLU A 140 9.79 4.48 20.96
CA GLU A 140 10.50 5.76 21.05
C GLU A 140 10.21 6.53 22.36
N SER A 141 9.03 6.33 22.95
CA SER A 141 8.68 6.97 24.24
C SER A 141 9.39 6.35 25.45
N GLY A 142 9.99 5.18 25.29
CA GLY A 142 10.73 4.47 26.36
C GLY A 142 9.86 3.65 27.31
N ASP A 143 8.53 3.70 27.19
CA ASP A 143 7.58 2.97 28.04
C ASP A 143 6.83 1.90 27.25
N SER A 144 7.59 0.93 26.75
CA SER A 144 7.06 -0.16 25.91
C SER A 144 6.74 -1.44 26.72
N GLU A 145 7.12 -1.51 28.00
CA GLU A 145 6.96 -2.72 28.79
C GLU A 145 5.47 -3.04 29.03
N GLY A 146 5.05 -4.22 28.57
CA GLY A 146 3.66 -4.67 28.69
C GLY A 146 2.66 -4.03 27.71
N PHE A 147 3.08 -3.13 26.83
CA PHE A 147 2.19 -2.50 25.85
C PHE A 147 2.03 -3.38 24.60
N ASN A 148 0.77 -3.69 24.25
CA ASN A 148 0.42 -4.40 23.01
C ASN A 148 -0.18 -3.43 21.99
N ALA A 149 0.61 -3.01 21.01
CA ALA A 149 0.19 -2.06 19.99
C ALA A 149 -0.99 -2.58 19.15
N ALA A 150 -1.02 -3.87 18.82
CA ALA A 150 -2.08 -4.45 18.03
C ALA A 150 -3.43 -4.44 18.78
N GLU A 151 -3.44 -4.79 20.06
CA GLU A 151 -4.64 -4.71 20.90
C GLU A 151 -5.09 -3.26 21.13
N TRP A 152 -4.13 -2.34 21.32
CA TRP A 152 -4.44 -0.92 21.46
C TRP A 152 -5.10 -0.39 20.18
N VAL A 153 -4.53 -0.65 19.00
CA VAL A 153 -5.12 -0.26 17.71
C VAL A 153 -6.51 -0.87 17.55
N SER A 154 -6.70 -2.14 17.93
CA SER A 154 -8.00 -2.82 17.89
C SER A 154 -9.08 -2.04 18.64
N ARG A 155 -8.80 -1.67 19.89
CA ARG A 155 -9.74 -0.88 20.72
C ARG A 155 -9.96 0.53 20.17
N TRP A 156 -8.88 1.16 19.73
CA TRP A 156 -8.94 2.53 19.21
C TRP A 156 -9.73 2.62 17.91
N LEU A 157 -9.60 1.66 16.99
CA LEU A 157 -10.38 1.61 15.74
C LEU A 157 -11.90 1.51 15.99
N GLU A 158 -12.30 0.95 17.13
CA GLU A 158 -13.72 0.82 17.51
C GLU A 158 -14.24 1.99 18.35
N SER A 159 -13.37 2.89 18.77
CA SER A 159 -13.74 4.04 19.62
C SER A 159 -14.08 5.25 18.75
N PRO A 160 -15.20 5.93 18.96
CA PRO A 160 -15.51 7.18 18.26
C PRO A 160 -14.42 8.23 18.50
N SER A 161 -14.02 8.94 17.43
CA SER A 161 -13.00 9.98 17.50
C SER A 161 -13.59 11.35 17.21
N SER A 162 -13.39 12.31 18.13
CA SER A 162 -13.81 13.71 17.94
C SER A 162 -13.15 14.34 16.70
N ALA A 163 -11.89 13.97 16.42
CA ALA A 163 -11.17 14.43 15.24
C ALA A 163 -11.75 13.92 13.91
N LEU A 164 -12.61 12.91 13.95
CA LEU A 164 -13.37 12.37 12.81
C LEU A 164 -14.86 12.73 12.88
N GLY A 165 -15.22 13.77 13.66
CA GLY A 165 -16.63 14.15 13.82
C GLY A 165 -17.46 13.09 14.52
N GLY A 166 -16.87 12.26 15.37
CA GLY A 166 -17.53 11.19 16.11
C GLY A 166 -17.56 9.84 15.37
N GLN A 167 -17.02 9.75 14.17
CA GLN A 167 -16.88 8.48 13.43
C GLN A 167 -15.79 7.59 14.04
N LYS A 168 -15.94 6.27 13.87
CA LYS A 168 -14.93 5.32 14.30
C LYS A 168 -13.82 5.23 13.23
N PRO A 169 -12.53 5.28 13.62
CA PRO A 169 -11.44 5.13 12.67
C PRO A 169 -11.51 3.83 11.85
N GLY A 170 -12.09 2.77 12.43
CA GLY A 170 -12.31 1.48 11.75
C GLY A 170 -13.18 1.57 10.51
N GLU A 171 -14.08 2.54 10.42
CA GLU A 171 -14.96 2.76 9.25
C GLU A 171 -14.22 3.28 8.01
N LEU A 172 -13.00 3.80 8.20
CA LEU A 172 -12.15 4.34 7.14
C LEU A 172 -11.10 3.35 6.62
N MET A 173 -10.99 2.17 7.26
CA MET A 173 -9.90 1.24 7.01
C MET A 173 -10.03 0.43 5.71
N ASP A 174 -11.13 0.54 5.02
CA ASP A 174 -11.41 -0.17 3.78
C ASP A 174 -10.83 0.51 2.53
N THR A 175 -10.28 1.72 2.67
CA THR A 175 -9.66 2.48 1.59
C THR A 175 -8.24 2.93 1.95
N THR A 176 -7.37 3.07 0.96
CA THR A 176 -6.00 3.58 1.15
C THR A 176 -6.00 5.00 1.71
N GLU A 177 -6.89 5.86 1.20
CA GLU A 177 -7.01 7.25 1.67
C GLU A 177 -7.48 7.33 3.12
N GLY A 178 -8.45 6.48 3.51
CA GLY A 178 -8.90 6.38 4.89
C GLY A 178 -7.81 5.87 5.83
N GLN A 179 -7.04 4.87 5.42
CA GLN A 179 -5.87 4.38 6.17
C GLN A 179 -4.81 5.47 6.35
N GLU A 180 -4.58 6.28 5.33
CA GLU A 180 -3.63 7.39 5.43
C GLU A 180 -4.13 8.48 6.38
N LEU A 181 -5.43 8.79 6.38
CA LEU A 181 -6.05 9.68 7.35
C LEU A 181 -5.89 9.16 8.78
N VAL A 182 -6.17 7.88 9.01
CA VAL A 182 -5.98 7.19 10.29
C VAL A 182 -4.52 7.26 10.75
N SER A 183 -3.57 6.98 9.87
CA SER A 183 -2.12 7.08 10.15
C SER A 183 -1.72 8.49 10.56
N ARG A 184 -2.24 9.52 9.87
CA ARG A 184 -1.99 10.93 10.23
C ARG A 184 -2.58 11.31 11.58
N LEU A 185 -3.76 10.79 11.93
CA LEU A 185 -4.35 11.02 13.25
C LEU A 185 -3.47 10.46 14.38
N ILE A 186 -2.98 9.24 14.23
CA ILE A 186 -2.06 8.61 15.18
C ILE A 186 -0.77 9.45 15.31
N ALA A 187 -0.20 9.92 14.20
CA ALA A 187 1.00 10.78 14.25
C ALA A 187 0.75 12.11 15.01
N ARG A 188 -0.45 12.69 14.89
CA ARG A 188 -0.83 13.89 15.67
C ARG A 188 -0.94 13.62 17.17
N MET A 189 -1.38 12.44 17.58
CA MET A 189 -1.42 12.06 19.00
C MET A 189 0.00 12.07 19.61
N GLN A 190 1.01 11.59 18.86
CA GLN A 190 2.40 11.59 19.29
C GLN A 190 2.93 13.02 19.50
N SER A 191 2.57 13.96 18.65
CA SER A 191 3.07 15.35 18.71
C SER A 191 2.37 16.22 19.77
N GLY A 192 1.39 15.68 20.51
CA GLY A 192 0.59 16.46 21.49
C GLY A 192 -0.34 17.51 20.84
N ALA A 193 -0.43 17.59 19.54
CA ALA A 193 -1.28 18.52 18.79
C ALA A 193 -2.78 18.13 18.83
N TYR A 194 -3.20 17.42 19.88
CA TYR A 194 -4.56 16.92 20.06
C TYR A 194 -5.36 17.71 21.11
N ALA A 195 -4.83 18.88 21.48
CA ALA A 195 -5.51 19.78 22.40
C ALA A 195 -6.46 20.72 21.65
#